data_9aa0dccfe9a88c423d7a6acf4129ce36
#
_entry.id   9aa0dccfe9a88c423d7a6acf4129ce36
#
_cell.length_a   1.000
_cell.length_b   1.000
_cell.length_c   1.000
_cell.angle_alpha   90.00
_cell.angle_beta   90.00
_cell.angle_gamma   90.00
#
_symmetry.space_group_name_H-M   'P 1'
#
loop_
_entity.id
_entity.type
_entity.pdbx_description
1 polymer ?
#
loop_
_entity_poly.entity_id
_entity_poly.type
_entity_poly.pdbx_seq_one_letter_code
_entity_poly.pdbx_strand_id
1 'polypeptide(L)'
;MKLLVRPKTKTGVYQQITSEKACWNWLNFEARLMKKGEEWRFETKEYEIGIVLLGGNFKVESNKGNWETKNGRKNVFSGVAHTLYLPRETVFKLTALSEXLDIAYAWCLAEKSFEPKFILPENTPMVIFGGDNATRQFNDLIPPGFGCSRIVSREVYTPSGNWSSFPAHKHDKRTLDKVGNLLXPQQDEIYFYKFQKPEAYAIQQIYTKEXDXPDESLNEIYRAQNNDXVLVPRGYHPVVAEHGYNCYYLNFLAGTDQSLMNTTDSNHEWIYKSWKEKDNRLPLVTAEMNNLKN
;
A
#
# COMPACT_ATOMS: atom_id res chain seq x y z
N MET A 1 8.84 -18.73 6.95
CA MET A 1 8.08 -18.44 5.70
C MET A 1 8.85 -17.38 4.89
N LYS A 2 8.87 -17.54 3.57
CA LYS A 2 9.50 -16.54 2.70
C LYS A 2 8.58 -15.31 2.61
N LEU A 3 9.13 -14.14 2.84
CA LEU A 3 8.34 -12.90 2.87
C LEU A 3 8.16 -12.25 1.48
N LEU A 4 8.89 -12.71 0.49
CA LEU A 4 8.76 -12.26 -0.90
C LEU A 4 7.80 -13.19 -1.63
N VAL A 5 6.72 -12.63 -2.20
CA VAL A 5 5.70 -13.37 -2.94
C VAL A 5 5.74 -12.89 -4.40
N ARG A 6 6.05 -13.81 -5.31
CA ARG A 6 6.09 -13.51 -6.75
C ARG A 6 4.70 -13.63 -7.37
N PRO A 7 4.41 -12.88 -8.43
CA PRO A 7 3.13 -13.05 -9.15
C PRO A 7 3.05 -14.44 -9.76
N LYS A 8 1.83 -15.02 -9.78
CA LYS A 8 1.61 -16.40 -10.23
C LYS A 8 1.18 -16.49 -11.69
N THR A 9 0.51 -15.47 -12.19
CA THR A 9 -0.05 -15.46 -13.55
C THR A 9 0.18 -14.09 -14.17
N LYS A 10 -0.23 -13.94 -15.43
CA LYS A 10 -0.14 -12.67 -16.15
C LYS A 10 -1.52 -12.07 -16.45
N THR A 11 -2.60 -12.75 -16.01
CA THR A 11 -3.97 -12.31 -16.22
C THR A 11 -4.81 -12.71 -15.01
N GLY A 12 -5.97 -12.11 -14.86
CA GLY A 12 -6.85 -12.38 -13.74
C GLY A 12 -6.17 -11.98 -12.43
N VAL A 13 -6.33 -12.76 -11.39
CA VAL A 13 -5.65 -12.52 -10.10
C VAL A 13 -4.18 -12.94 -10.28
N TYR A 14 -3.32 -11.95 -10.48
CA TYR A 14 -1.92 -12.22 -10.77
C TYR A 14 -1.03 -12.17 -9.52
N GLN A 15 -1.54 -11.59 -8.42
CA GLN A 15 -0.83 -11.54 -7.14
C GLN A 15 -1.83 -11.78 -6.03
N GLN A 16 -1.47 -12.57 -5.03
CA GLN A 16 -2.40 -12.94 -3.96
C GLN A 16 -1.66 -13.37 -2.70
N ILE A 17 -2.14 -12.88 -1.56
CA ILE A 17 -1.80 -13.43 -0.25
C ILE A 17 -3.04 -13.39 0.65
N THR A 18 -3.30 -14.46 1.38
CA THR A 18 -4.35 -14.48 2.39
C THR A 18 -3.72 -14.42 3.77
N SER A 19 -4.47 -13.95 4.76
CA SER A 19 -3.97 -13.89 6.14
C SER A 19 -3.55 -15.27 6.63
N GLU A 20 -4.29 -16.33 6.24
CA GLU A 20 -3.94 -17.70 6.59
C GLU A 20 -2.57 -18.10 6.04
N LYS A 21 -2.30 -17.82 4.76
CA LYS A 21 -1.02 -18.18 4.13
C LYS A 21 0.14 -17.33 4.65
N ALA A 22 -0.14 -16.09 5.00
CA ALA A 22 0.85 -15.18 5.59
C ALA A 22 1.11 -15.50 7.07
N CYS A 23 0.27 -16.29 7.70
CA CYS A 23 0.34 -16.63 9.12
C CYS A 23 0.28 -15.36 9.98
N TRP A 24 -0.61 -14.41 9.61
CA TRP A 24 -0.83 -13.20 10.37
C TRP A 24 -2.34 -12.95 10.57
N ASN A 25 -2.71 -11.90 11.26
CA ASN A 25 -4.07 -11.79 11.80
C ASN A 25 -5.05 -11.04 10.90
N TRP A 26 -4.60 -10.14 10.04
CA TRP A 26 -5.55 -9.20 9.44
C TRP A 26 -5.55 -9.18 7.91
N LEU A 27 -4.43 -8.86 7.27
CA LEU A 27 -4.45 -8.51 5.85
C LEU A 27 -4.59 -9.69 4.90
N ASN A 28 -5.51 -9.52 3.96
CA ASN A 28 -5.61 -10.29 2.71
C ASN A 28 -5.41 -9.31 1.57
N PHE A 29 -4.82 -9.75 0.47
CA PHE A 29 -4.50 -8.88 -0.66
C PHE A 29 -4.60 -9.64 -1.97
N GLU A 30 -5.10 -8.95 -3.01
CA GLU A 30 -5.01 -9.42 -4.39
C GLU A 30 -4.72 -8.24 -5.31
N ALA A 31 -4.04 -8.54 -6.43
CA ALA A 31 -3.97 -7.64 -7.58
C ALA A 31 -4.52 -8.40 -8.79
N ARG A 32 -5.30 -7.70 -9.61
CA ARG A 32 -6.12 -8.31 -10.66
C ARG A 32 -6.04 -7.50 -11.95
N LEU A 33 -5.82 -8.21 -13.07
CA LEU A 33 -5.95 -7.66 -14.42
C LEU A 33 -7.26 -8.15 -15.03
N MET A 34 -7.99 -7.23 -15.65
CA MET A 34 -9.27 -7.52 -16.27
C MET A 34 -9.35 -6.88 -17.65
N LYS A 35 -10.00 -7.56 -18.58
CA LYS A 35 -10.32 -7.04 -19.92
C LYS A 35 -11.62 -6.27 -19.88
N LYS A 36 -11.78 -5.35 -20.79
CA LYS A 36 -13.00 -4.54 -20.93
C LYS A 36 -14.26 -5.44 -20.92
N GLY A 37 -15.21 -5.10 -20.07
CA GLY A 37 -16.45 -5.83 -19.92
C GLY A 37 -16.41 -7.00 -18.94
N GLU A 38 -15.22 -7.43 -18.51
CA GLU A 38 -15.13 -8.47 -17.48
C GLU A 38 -15.64 -7.95 -16.15
N GLU A 39 -16.25 -8.84 -15.37
CA GLU A 39 -16.87 -8.53 -14.08
C GLU A 39 -16.21 -9.33 -12.97
N TRP A 40 -16.07 -8.70 -11.82
CA TRP A 40 -15.64 -9.34 -10.57
C TRP A 40 -16.71 -9.08 -9.52
N ARG A 41 -17.22 -10.15 -8.92
CA ARG A 41 -18.24 -10.09 -7.87
C ARG A 41 -17.62 -10.45 -6.54
N PHE A 42 -18.03 -9.77 -5.48
CA PHE A 42 -17.47 -9.98 -4.14
C PHE A 42 -18.50 -9.59 -3.09
N GLU A 43 -18.51 -10.31 -2.00
CA GLU A 43 -19.33 -9.99 -0.82
C GLU A 43 -18.38 -9.80 0.37
N THR A 44 -18.42 -8.64 0.99
CA THR A 44 -17.50 -8.34 2.10
C THR A 44 -17.84 -9.09 3.38
N LYS A 45 -19.11 -9.42 3.62
CA LYS A 45 -19.54 -10.05 4.87
C LYS A 45 -19.06 -9.22 6.05
N GLU A 46 -18.25 -9.79 6.96
CA GLU A 46 -17.71 -9.11 8.14
C GLU A 46 -16.38 -8.38 7.87
N TYR A 47 -15.94 -8.35 6.61
CA TYR A 47 -14.70 -7.68 6.21
C TYR A 47 -14.99 -6.28 5.69
N GLU A 48 -13.97 -5.44 5.72
CA GLU A 48 -13.94 -4.20 4.94
C GLU A 48 -12.89 -4.35 3.84
N ILE A 49 -13.04 -3.58 2.75
CA ILE A 49 -12.13 -3.69 1.59
C ILE A 49 -11.77 -2.29 1.09
N GLY A 50 -10.49 -2.13 0.74
CA GLY A 50 -10.00 -0.96 0.01
C GLY A 50 -9.56 -1.37 -1.38
N ILE A 51 -10.08 -0.72 -2.43
CA ILE A 51 -9.79 -1.01 -3.83
C ILE A 51 -9.05 0.18 -4.42
N VAL A 52 -7.89 -0.05 -5.02
CA VAL A 52 -7.01 0.99 -5.58
C VAL A 52 -6.86 0.77 -7.07
N LEU A 53 -7.15 1.80 -7.86
CA LEU A 53 -6.98 1.76 -9.31
C LEU A 53 -5.49 1.93 -9.65
N LEU A 54 -4.90 0.89 -10.26
CA LEU A 54 -3.51 0.93 -10.72
C LEU A 54 -3.41 1.42 -12.16
N GLY A 55 -4.42 1.07 -12.99
CA GLY A 55 -4.48 1.54 -14.37
C GLY A 55 -5.82 1.21 -15.01
N GLY A 56 -6.31 2.09 -15.86
CA GLY A 56 -7.58 1.91 -16.55
C GLY A 56 -8.74 2.64 -15.90
N ASN A 57 -9.93 2.13 -16.08
CA ASN A 57 -11.18 2.65 -15.50
C ASN A 57 -12.11 1.49 -15.14
N PHE A 58 -12.91 1.68 -14.08
CA PHE A 58 -13.89 0.69 -13.66
C PHE A 58 -15.18 1.36 -13.17
N LYS A 59 -16.24 0.57 -13.07
CA LYS A 59 -17.44 0.96 -12.31
C LYS A 59 -17.77 -0.14 -11.30
N VAL A 60 -18.43 0.26 -10.21
CA VAL A 60 -18.91 -0.64 -9.17
C VAL A 60 -20.39 -0.39 -8.95
N GLU A 61 -21.16 -1.47 -8.93
CA GLU A 61 -22.58 -1.48 -8.58
C GLU A 61 -22.73 -2.31 -7.31
N SER A 62 -23.42 -1.80 -6.30
CA SER A 62 -23.52 -2.48 -5.01
C SER A 62 -24.82 -2.16 -4.29
N ASN A 63 -25.07 -2.89 -3.20
CA ASN A 63 -26.18 -2.59 -2.29
C ASN A 63 -25.93 -1.35 -1.42
N LYS A 64 -24.74 -0.75 -1.49
CA LYS A 64 -24.36 0.43 -0.70
C LYS A 64 -24.21 1.69 -1.56
N GLY A 65 -24.30 1.56 -2.88
CA GLY A 65 -24.13 2.66 -3.81
C GLY A 65 -23.41 2.22 -5.07
N ASN A 66 -23.29 3.15 -6.01
CA ASN A 66 -22.64 2.90 -7.31
C ASN A 66 -21.57 3.96 -7.54
N TRP A 67 -20.44 3.55 -8.10
CA TRP A 67 -19.31 4.45 -8.35
C TRP A 67 -18.69 4.13 -9.70
N GLU A 68 -18.14 5.14 -10.34
CA GLU A 68 -17.48 4.98 -11.63
C GLU A 68 -16.27 5.90 -11.68
N THR A 69 -15.11 5.34 -12.06
CA THR A 69 -13.92 6.16 -12.25
C THR A 69 -14.04 6.95 -13.55
N LYS A 70 -13.64 8.20 -13.52
CA LYS A 70 -13.54 9.06 -14.69
C LYS A 70 -12.13 9.62 -14.69
N ASN A 71 -11.51 9.71 -15.87
CA ASN A 71 -10.13 10.17 -15.98
C ASN A 71 -9.21 9.31 -15.09
N GLY A 72 -9.23 8.00 -15.33
CA GLY A 72 -8.31 7.09 -14.68
C GLY A 72 -6.87 7.34 -15.16
N ARG A 73 -5.98 6.43 -14.87
CA ARG A 73 -4.57 6.56 -15.25
C ARG A 73 -4.13 5.37 -16.08
N LYS A 74 -3.18 5.60 -16.97
CA LYS A 74 -2.64 4.53 -17.83
C LYS A 74 -1.92 3.47 -16.98
N ASN A 75 -1.16 3.92 -16.00
CA ASN A 75 -0.44 3.08 -15.04
C ASN A 75 -0.13 3.93 -13.81
N VAL A 76 0.54 3.34 -12.83
CA VAL A 76 0.79 4.04 -11.55
C VAL A 76 1.71 5.27 -11.69
N PHE A 77 2.46 5.39 -12.80
CA PHE A 77 3.36 6.53 -13.05
C PHE A 77 2.69 7.65 -13.85
N SER A 78 1.41 7.52 -14.20
CA SER A 78 0.72 8.50 -15.05
C SER A 78 -0.48 9.17 -14.37
N GLY A 79 -0.42 9.29 -13.04
CA GLY A 79 -1.46 9.97 -12.28
C GLY A 79 -1.63 9.36 -10.89
N VAL A 80 -2.61 9.88 -10.17
CA VAL A 80 -2.94 9.49 -8.79
C VAL A 80 -4.11 8.49 -8.82
N ALA A 81 -4.14 7.58 -7.86
CA ALA A 81 -5.19 6.54 -7.80
C ALA A 81 -6.57 7.10 -7.49
N HIS A 82 -7.61 6.51 -8.09
CA HIS A 82 -8.95 6.48 -7.50
C HIS A 82 -8.95 5.38 -6.45
N THR A 83 -9.55 5.61 -5.29
CA THR A 83 -9.62 4.63 -4.21
C THR A 83 -11.07 4.47 -3.76
N LEU A 84 -11.56 3.23 -3.68
CA LEU A 84 -12.91 2.93 -3.22
C LEU A 84 -12.82 2.09 -1.95
N TYR A 85 -13.38 2.61 -0.86
CA TYR A 85 -13.53 1.88 0.40
C TYR A 85 -14.97 1.37 0.51
N LEU A 86 -15.13 0.09 0.80
CA LEU A 86 -16.45 -0.50 1.04
C LEU A 86 -16.47 -1.19 2.40
N PRO A 87 -17.53 -0.95 3.19
CA PRO A 87 -17.64 -1.52 4.55
C PRO A 87 -18.16 -2.94 4.54
N ARG A 88 -18.36 -3.47 5.74
CA ARG A 88 -19.05 -4.75 6.01
C ARG A 88 -20.39 -4.78 5.29
N GLU A 89 -20.84 -6.01 4.98
CA GLU A 89 -22.17 -6.28 4.43
C GLU A 89 -22.42 -5.59 3.08
N THR A 90 -21.36 -5.47 2.29
CA THR A 90 -21.43 -4.95 0.93
C THR A 90 -21.36 -6.13 -0.05
N VAL A 91 -22.32 -6.15 -0.97
CA VAL A 91 -22.32 -7.07 -2.11
C VAL A 91 -22.11 -6.20 -3.35
N PHE A 92 -21.06 -6.47 -4.11
CA PHE A 92 -20.77 -5.62 -5.27
C PHE A 92 -20.31 -6.40 -6.49
N LYS A 93 -20.44 -5.72 -7.61
CA LYS A 93 -19.94 -6.15 -8.91
C LYS A 93 -19.10 -5.01 -9.46
N LEU A 94 -17.84 -5.30 -9.75
CA LEU A 94 -16.92 -4.35 -10.40
C LEU A 94 -16.76 -4.76 -11.86
N THR A 95 -16.96 -3.82 -12.78
CA THR A 95 -16.85 -4.04 -14.21
C THR A 95 -15.69 -3.21 -14.78
N ALA A 96 -14.84 -3.84 -15.59
CA ALA A 96 -13.76 -3.16 -16.28
C ALA A 96 -14.31 -2.32 -17.44
N LEU A 97 -13.96 -1.04 -17.49
CA LEU A 97 -14.43 -0.11 -18.53
C LEU A 97 -13.39 0.16 -19.60
N SER A 98 -12.12 -0.12 -19.34
CA SER A 98 -11.00 0.10 -20.28
C SER A 98 -10.43 -1.24 -20.75
N GLU A 99 -9.76 -1.22 -21.87
CA GLU A 99 -9.15 -2.45 -22.45
C GLU A 99 -8.31 -3.21 -21.44
N UNK A 100 -7.71 -2.62 -20.51
CA UNK A 100 -6.99 -3.15 -19.46
C UNK A 100 -7.38 -2.40 -18.24
N LEU A 101 -7.73 -3.15 -17.43
CA LEU A 101 -7.93 -2.65 -16.07
C LEU A 101 -6.99 -3.38 -15.13
N ASP A 102 -6.21 -2.61 -14.33
CA ASP A 102 -5.32 -3.13 -13.29
C ASP A 102 -5.77 -2.54 -11.95
N ILE A 103 -6.13 -3.40 -11.00
CA ILE A 103 -6.55 -2.99 -9.65
C ILE A 103 -5.83 -3.82 -8.60
N ALA A 104 -5.64 -3.22 -7.42
CA ALA A 104 -5.19 -3.94 -6.24
C ALA A 104 -6.17 -3.66 -5.11
N TYR A 105 -6.36 -4.62 -4.24
CA TYR A 105 -7.27 -4.46 -3.11
C TYR A 105 -6.84 -5.32 -1.94
N ALA A 106 -7.14 -4.79 -0.74
CA ALA A 106 -6.90 -5.51 0.51
C ALA A 106 -8.16 -5.51 1.35
N TRP A 107 -8.37 -6.60 2.06
CA TRP A 107 -9.54 -6.73 2.95
C TRP A 107 -9.11 -7.36 4.26
N CYS A 108 -9.83 -6.99 5.32
CA CYS A 108 -9.59 -7.51 6.67
C CYS A 108 -10.87 -7.48 7.48
N LEU A 109 -10.93 -8.26 8.56
CA LEU A 109 -12.07 -8.24 9.46
C LEU A 109 -12.26 -6.82 10.02
N ALA A 110 -13.49 -6.35 10.03
CA ALA A 110 -13.86 -5.04 10.52
C ALA A 110 -14.72 -5.17 11.79
N GLU A 111 -14.40 -4.38 12.81
CA GLU A 111 -15.16 -4.39 14.06
C GLU A 111 -16.47 -3.61 13.93
N LYS A 112 -16.47 -2.58 13.09
CA LYS A 112 -17.59 -1.67 12.92
C LYS A 112 -17.89 -1.48 11.45
N SER A 113 -19.13 -1.09 11.17
CA SER A 113 -19.52 -0.69 9.82
C SER A 113 -19.35 0.83 9.67
N PHE A 114 -18.87 1.25 8.52
CA PHE A 114 -18.66 2.67 8.16
C PHE A 114 -19.33 2.94 6.83
N GLU A 115 -19.47 4.21 6.46
CA GLU A 115 -20.01 4.58 5.16
C GLU A 115 -19.00 4.28 4.04
N PRO A 116 -19.46 3.85 2.87
CA PRO A 116 -18.55 3.73 1.72
C PRO A 116 -17.97 5.10 1.35
N LYS A 117 -16.77 5.11 0.80
CA LYS A 117 -16.10 6.33 0.35
C LYS A 117 -15.39 6.10 -0.96
N PHE A 118 -15.58 7.02 -1.89
CA PHE A 118 -14.90 7.02 -3.18
C PHE A 118 -14.03 8.26 -3.25
N ILE A 119 -12.72 8.07 -3.25
CA ILE A 119 -11.74 9.14 -3.18
C ILE A 119 -11.18 9.37 -4.57
N LEU A 120 -11.36 10.58 -5.09
CA LEU A 120 -10.87 10.97 -6.40
C LEU A 120 -9.39 11.38 -6.33
N PRO A 121 -8.66 11.30 -7.45
CA PRO A 121 -7.25 11.73 -7.47
C PRO A 121 -7.02 13.13 -6.88
N GLU A 122 -7.85 14.10 -7.25
CA GLU A 122 -7.72 15.50 -6.78
C GLU A 122 -8.01 15.68 -5.30
N ASN A 123 -8.64 14.70 -4.67
CA ASN A 123 -8.96 14.72 -3.24
C ASN A 123 -8.01 13.87 -2.39
N THR A 124 -6.99 13.29 -3.01
CA THR A 124 -6.00 12.44 -2.33
C THR A 124 -4.87 13.33 -1.81
N PRO A 125 -4.66 13.36 -0.49
CA PRO A 125 -3.55 14.16 0.06
C PRO A 125 -2.19 13.66 -0.44
N MET A 126 -1.31 14.59 -0.81
CA MET A 126 0.04 14.29 -1.24
C MET A 126 1.03 14.95 -0.31
N VAL A 127 2.06 14.20 0.09
CA VAL A 127 3.14 14.70 0.97
C VAL A 127 4.48 14.33 0.34
N ILE A 128 5.40 15.30 0.27
CA ILE A 128 6.81 15.04 -0.06
C ILE A 128 7.53 14.92 1.27
N PHE A 129 7.97 13.71 1.59
CA PHE A 129 8.55 13.38 2.89
C PHE A 129 10.02 13.02 2.76
N GLY A 130 10.76 13.14 3.86
CA GLY A 130 12.19 12.84 3.92
C GLY A 130 13.04 14.02 3.51
N GLY A 131 14.26 13.73 3.12
CA GLY A 131 15.20 14.75 2.66
C GLY A 131 16.37 14.11 1.92
N ASP A 132 17.08 14.93 1.16
CA ASP A 132 18.24 14.50 0.37
C ASP A 132 17.85 13.22 -0.44
N ASN A 133 18.71 12.18 -0.43
CA ASN A 133 18.39 10.95 -1.17
C ASN A 133 17.47 9.98 -0.41
N ALA A 134 16.77 10.49 0.62
CA ALA A 134 15.67 9.77 1.26
C ALA A 134 14.33 10.51 1.05
N THR A 135 14.26 11.42 0.09
CA THR A 135 13.01 12.10 -0.26
C THR A 135 12.15 11.17 -1.10
N ARG A 136 10.84 11.11 -0.77
CA ARG A 136 9.86 10.32 -1.55
C ARG A 136 8.50 11.01 -1.44
N GLN A 137 7.59 10.57 -2.27
CA GLN A 137 6.22 11.10 -2.35
C GLN A 137 5.24 10.10 -1.78
N PHE A 138 4.38 10.55 -0.88
CA PHE A 138 3.25 9.78 -0.36
C PHE A 138 1.96 10.33 -0.93
N ASN A 139 1.10 9.46 -1.47
CA ASN A 139 -0.31 9.77 -1.71
C ASN A 139 -1.11 8.96 -0.69
N ASP A 140 -1.79 9.65 0.20
CA ASP A 140 -2.53 9.00 1.31
C ASP A 140 -3.92 8.60 0.83
N LEU A 141 -4.08 7.32 0.52
CA LEU A 141 -5.31 6.76 -0.04
C LEU A 141 -6.37 6.51 1.03
N ILE A 142 -5.98 5.86 2.12
CA ILE A 142 -6.84 5.60 3.29
C ILE A 142 -5.99 5.94 4.52
N PRO A 143 -5.93 7.23 4.89
CA PRO A 143 -5.11 7.64 6.04
C PRO A 143 -5.80 7.38 7.38
N PRO A 144 -5.06 7.42 8.49
CA PRO A 144 -5.69 7.40 9.82
C PRO A 144 -6.76 8.49 9.92
N GLY A 145 -7.90 8.17 10.55
CA GLY A 145 -9.03 9.09 10.66
C GLY A 145 -9.96 9.05 9.47
N PHE A 146 -9.70 8.19 8.51
CA PHE A 146 -10.51 8.05 7.29
C PHE A 146 -11.96 7.62 7.58
N GLY A 147 -12.20 6.92 8.69
CA GLY A 147 -13.52 6.38 9.01
C GLY A 147 -13.68 4.98 8.41
N CYS A 148 -12.77 4.10 8.76
CA CYS A 148 -12.86 2.66 8.53
C CYS A 148 -12.31 1.96 9.77
N SER A 149 -12.45 0.64 9.82
CA SER A 149 -12.14 -0.09 11.04
C SER A 149 -10.62 -0.22 11.26
N ARG A 150 -9.88 -0.68 10.25
CA ARG A 150 -8.47 -1.03 10.41
C ARG A 150 -7.56 -0.58 9.28
N ILE A 151 -8.06 -0.53 8.04
CA ILE A 151 -7.22 -0.36 6.86
C ILE A 151 -6.55 1.01 6.85
N VAL A 152 -5.23 1.01 6.60
CA VAL A 152 -4.48 2.20 6.18
C VAL A 152 -3.88 1.86 4.83
N SER A 153 -3.90 2.81 3.90
CA SER A 153 -3.31 2.59 2.58
C SER A 153 -2.66 3.86 2.06
N ARG A 154 -1.55 3.66 1.38
CA ARG A 154 -0.72 4.75 0.85
C ARG A 154 0.00 4.22 -0.39
N GLU A 155 0.04 5.03 -1.45
CA GLU A 155 0.96 4.73 -2.55
C GLU A 155 2.19 5.63 -2.42
N VAL A 156 3.35 5.07 -2.68
CA VAL A 156 4.64 5.73 -2.45
C VAL A 156 5.46 5.70 -3.73
N TYR A 157 5.99 6.87 -4.09
CA TYR A 157 6.88 7.04 -5.23
C TYR A 157 8.27 7.38 -4.72
N THR A 158 9.24 6.53 -5.02
CA THR A 158 10.62 6.69 -4.60
C THR A 158 11.48 6.97 -5.85
N PRO A 159 12.03 8.18 -5.98
CA PRO A 159 12.88 8.47 -7.14
C PRO A 159 14.08 7.53 -7.24
N SER A 160 14.54 7.34 -8.46
CA SER A 160 15.74 6.56 -8.78
C SER A 160 16.86 6.78 -7.75
N GLY A 161 17.33 5.70 -7.13
CA GLY A 161 18.44 5.72 -6.19
C GLY A 161 18.11 6.18 -4.78
N ASN A 162 16.88 6.61 -4.53
CA ASN A 162 16.51 7.12 -3.19
C ASN A 162 16.12 6.00 -2.24
N TRP A 163 16.27 6.28 -0.95
CA TRP A 163 15.77 5.43 0.12
C TRP A 163 14.34 5.81 0.46
N SER A 164 13.59 4.83 0.95
CA SER A 164 12.19 4.95 1.29
C SER A 164 11.89 4.06 2.48
N SER A 165 10.76 4.28 3.16
CA SER A 165 10.50 3.59 4.42
C SER A 165 11.70 3.75 5.36
N PHE A 166 12.24 4.94 5.39
CA PHE A 166 13.55 5.26 5.97
C PHE A 166 13.46 6.58 6.72
N PRO A 167 14.11 6.77 7.91
CA PRO A 167 14.89 5.75 8.63
C PRO A 167 14.07 4.52 8.97
N ALA A 168 14.74 3.39 9.13
CA ALA A 168 14.10 2.10 9.40
C ALA A 168 13.19 2.20 10.63
N HIS A 169 11.97 1.68 10.51
CA HIS A 169 10.95 1.73 11.57
C HIS A 169 10.15 0.44 11.59
N LYS A 170 9.41 0.22 12.68
CA LYS A 170 8.57 -0.97 12.87
C LYS A 170 7.26 -0.62 13.59
N HIS A 171 6.26 -1.49 13.46
CA HIS A 171 4.96 -1.39 14.13
C HIS A 171 4.42 -2.81 14.40
N ASP A 172 5.21 -3.59 15.11
CA ASP A 172 4.99 -5.02 15.31
C ASP A 172 4.55 -5.43 16.72
N LYS A 173 4.36 -4.45 17.63
CA LYS A 173 3.95 -4.72 18.99
C LYS A 173 3.15 -3.54 19.54
N ARG A 174 1.87 -3.78 19.83
CA ARG A 174 1.03 -2.72 20.37
C ARG A 174 1.58 -2.26 21.72
N THR A 175 1.86 -0.97 21.81
CA THR A 175 2.45 -0.36 23.00
C THR A 175 1.67 0.89 23.38
N LEU A 176 1.40 1.02 24.65
CA LEU A 176 0.68 2.18 25.23
C LEU A 176 1.60 2.91 26.21
N ASP A 177 1.37 4.21 26.38
CA ASP A 177 2.04 4.97 27.42
C ASP A 177 1.38 4.69 28.78
N LYS A 178 1.89 5.33 29.83
CA LYS A 178 1.43 5.12 31.22
C LYS A 178 -0.03 5.54 31.45
N VAL A 179 -0.59 6.36 30.56
CA VAL A 179 -1.98 6.83 30.67
C VAL A 179 -2.89 6.23 29.60
N GLY A 180 -2.37 5.26 28.83
CA GLY A 180 -3.16 4.48 27.88
C GLY A 180 -3.20 5.01 26.45
N ASN A 181 -2.39 6.02 26.11
CA ASN A 181 -2.33 6.50 24.73
C ASN A 181 -1.47 5.56 23.88
N LEU A 182 -1.86 5.38 22.63
CA LEU A 182 -1.14 4.52 21.68
C LEU A 182 0.25 5.10 21.38
N LEU A 183 1.26 4.25 21.47
CA LEU A 183 2.63 4.55 21.03
C LEU A 183 3.00 3.79 19.76
N UNK A 184 2.67 2.53 19.34
CA UNK A 184 2.93 1.87 18.42
C UNK A 184 1.94 1.05 18.34
N PRO A 185 1.28 0.85 17.20
CA PRO A 185 0.33 -0.23 16.92
C PRO A 185 1.03 -1.54 16.56
N GLN A 186 0.25 -2.61 16.53
CA GLN A 186 0.69 -3.88 15.95
C GLN A 186 -0.07 -4.04 14.64
N GLN A 187 0.64 -4.09 13.52
CA GLN A 187 0.01 -4.13 12.19
C GLN A 187 0.74 -5.09 11.26
N ASP A 188 -0.03 -5.81 10.46
CA ASP A 188 0.47 -6.46 9.26
C ASP A 188 0.67 -5.37 8.21
N GLU A 189 1.70 -5.49 7.38
CA GLU A 189 1.90 -4.56 6.27
C GLU A 189 2.35 -5.32 5.03
N ILE A 190 1.89 -4.85 3.87
CA ILE A 190 2.36 -5.35 2.58
C ILE A 190 2.92 -4.20 1.76
N TYR A 191 3.94 -4.52 0.96
CA TYR A 191 4.52 -3.66 -0.06
C TYR A 191 4.28 -4.33 -1.39
N PHE A 192 3.46 -3.72 -2.25
CA PHE A 192 3.21 -4.22 -3.59
C PHE A 192 3.93 -3.32 -4.59
N TYR A 193 4.89 -3.87 -5.32
CA TYR A 193 5.84 -3.12 -6.12
C TYR A 193 5.45 -3.00 -7.59
N LYS A 194 5.67 -1.81 -8.17
CA LYS A 194 5.54 -1.55 -9.62
C LYS A 194 6.75 -0.75 -10.09
N PHE A 195 7.17 -1.01 -11.31
CA PHE A 195 8.27 -0.30 -11.97
C PHE A 195 7.87 0.02 -13.40
N GLN A 196 8.48 1.06 -13.97
CA GLN A 196 8.22 1.45 -15.37
C GLN A 196 8.78 0.44 -16.36
N LYS A 197 9.83 -0.28 -15.97
CA LYS A 197 10.51 -1.26 -16.83
C LYS A 197 10.62 -2.59 -16.10
N PRO A 198 10.44 -3.71 -16.81
CA PRO A 198 10.37 -5.03 -16.15
C PRO A 198 11.68 -5.48 -15.49
N GLU A 199 12.83 -4.96 -15.94
CA GLU A 199 14.14 -5.34 -15.35
C GLU A 199 14.43 -4.62 -14.04
N ALA A 200 13.70 -3.56 -13.71
CA ALA A 200 13.94 -2.74 -12.52
C ALA A 200 13.60 -3.49 -11.23
N TYR A 201 14.20 -3.06 -10.14
CA TYR A 201 13.95 -3.64 -8.82
C TYR A 201 14.19 -2.62 -7.71
N ALA A 202 13.75 -2.98 -6.51
CA ALA A 202 14.12 -2.31 -5.28
C ALA A 202 14.72 -3.36 -4.35
N ILE A 203 15.53 -2.92 -3.41
CA ILE A 203 16.02 -3.78 -2.34
C ILE A 203 15.23 -3.42 -1.08
N GLN A 204 14.63 -4.40 -0.45
CA GLN A 204 13.97 -4.23 0.85
C GLN A 204 14.63 -5.14 1.87
N GLN A 205 15.10 -4.55 2.97
CA GLN A 205 15.59 -5.28 4.12
C GLN A 205 14.46 -5.42 5.14
N ILE A 206 14.38 -6.58 5.81
CA ILE A 206 13.49 -6.78 6.96
C ILE A 206 14.33 -7.37 8.06
N TYR A 207 14.44 -6.68 9.20
CA TYR A 207 15.29 -7.15 10.29
C TYR A 207 14.69 -6.84 11.65
N THR A 208 15.02 -7.67 12.63
CA THR A 208 14.69 -7.46 14.04
C THR A 208 16.00 -7.29 14.82
N LYS A 209 15.92 -6.62 15.95
CA LYS A 209 17.03 -6.56 16.91
C LYS A 209 16.88 -7.72 17.91
N GLU A 210 17.98 -8.13 18.52
CA GLU A 210 18.07 -9.24 19.43
C GLU A 210 17.00 -9.23 20.55
N UNK A 211 16.69 -8.25 20.78
CA UNK A 211 15.76 -8.07 21.83
C UNK A 211 14.35 -8.08 21.44
N ASP A 212 14.30 -8.01 20.28
CA ASP A 212 12.90 -7.96 19.83
C ASP A 212 12.21 -9.33 19.83
N UNK A 213 12.61 -10.24 19.45
CA UNK A 213 12.24 -11.13 19.46
C UNK A 213 13.00 -11.96 19.51
N PRO A 214 13.54 -12.62 20.38
CA PRO A 214 14.62 -13.60 20.33
C PRO A 214 14.29 -14.90 19.60
N ASP A 215 13.07 -15.35 19.69
CA ASP A 215 12.64 -16.62 19.06
C ASP A 215 12.11 -16.44 17.63
N GLU A 216 11.95 -15.20 17.17
CA GLU A 216 11.36 -14.87 15.87
C GLU A 216 12.20 -13.87 15.08
N SER A 217 13.51 -13.96 15.23
CA SER A 217 14.43 -13.02 14.58
C SER A 217 14.32 -13.08 13.05
N LEU A 218 14.53 -11.92 12.43
CA LEU A 218 14.57 -11.75 10.98
C LEU A 218 15.83 -10.99 10.60
N ASN A 219 16.44 -11.39 9.51
CA ASN A 219 17.52 -10.61 8.88
C ASN A 219 17.53 -10.99 7.40
N GLU A 220 16.56 -10.44 6.67
CA GLU A 220 16.31 -10.81 5.29
C GLU A 220 16.52 -9.62 4.37
N ILE A 221 17.03 -9.87 3.17
CA ILE A 221 17.17 -8.87 2.12
C ILE A 221 16.51 -9.46 0.87
N TYR A 222 15.58 -8.68 0.30
CA TYR A 222 14.83 -9.09 -0.88
C TYR A 222 15.08 -8.14 -2.03
N ARG A 223 15.25 -8.71 -3.22
CA ARG A 223 15.22 -7.98 -4.48
C ARG A 223 13.79 -8.05 -5.00
N ALA A 224 13.03 -6.96 -4.81
CA ALA A 224 11.62 -6.88 -5.18
C ALA A 224 11.52 -6.36 -6.61
N GLN A 225 10.83 -7.11 -7.46
CA GLN A 225 10.62 -6.81 -8.87
C GLN A 225 9.17 -6.43 -9.14
N ASN A 226 8.88 -6.11 -10.39
CA ASN A 226 7.55 -5.68 -10.79
C ASN A 226 6.49 -6.72 -10.40
N ASN A 227 5.43 -6.25 -9.73
CA ASN A 227 4.29 -7.06 -9.24
C ASN A 227 4.61 -8.00 -8.06
N ASP A 228 5.75 -7.85 -7.41
CA ASP A 228 6.07 -8.62 -6.19
C ASP A 228 5.36 -8.02 -4.97
N UNK A 229 4.98 -8.71 -3.95
CA UNK A 229 4.54 -8.35 -2.72
C UNK A 229 5.64 -8.66 -1.83
N VAL A 230 5.91 -7.86 -0.94
CA VAL A 230 6.78 -8.17 0.20
C VAL A 230 5.92 -8.07 1.46
N LEU A 231 5.99 -9.07 2.31
CA LEU A 231 5.19 -9.16 3.55
C LEU A 231 6.05 -8.66 4.71
N VAL A 232 5.49 -7.79 5.56
CA VAL A 232 6.17 -7.28 6.75
C VAL A 232 5.33 -7.68 7.97
N PRO A 233 5.58 -8.88 8.53
CA PRO A 233 4.86 -9.30 9.74
C PRO A 233 5.41 -8.65 10.99
N ARG A 234 6.69 -8.26 10.99
CA ARG A 234 7.38 -7.61 12.11
C ARG A 234 8.73 -7.07 11.64
N GLY A 235 9.33 -6.26 12.47
CA GLY A 235 10.69 -5.77 12.26
C GLY A 235 10.80 -4.48 11.45
N TYR A 236 12.00 -3.99 11.37
CA TYR A 236 12.37 -2.78 10.62
C TYR A 236 12.47 -3.13 9.14
N HIS A 237 11.98 -2.24 8.24
CA HIS A 237 11.77 -2.68 6.86
C HIS A 237 12.07 -1.60 5.80
N PRO A 238 13.30 -1.03 5.79
CA PRO A 238 13.64 0.02 4.83
C PRO A 238 13.76 -0.49 3.40
N VAL A 239 13.64 0.45 2.45
CA VAL A 239 13.66 0.19 1.01
C VAL A 239 14.69 1.10 0.35
N VAL A 240 15.35 0.63 -0.72
CA VAL A 240 16.12 1.50 -1.61
C VAL A 240 15.77 1.17 -3.06
N ALA A 241 15.49 2.23 -3.84
CA ALA A 241 15.20 2.09 -5.27
C ALA A 241 16.49 1.92 -6.06
N GLU A 242 16.50 1.00 -7.03
CA GLU A 242 17.66 0.83 -7.93
C GLU A 242 17.97 2.15 -8.63
N HIS A 243 19.25 2.49 -8.73
CA HIS A 243 19.68 3.65 -9.49
C HIS A 243 19.26 3.52 -10.94
N GLY A 244 18.63 4.58 -11.49
CA GLY A 244 18.16 4.60 -12.87
C GLY A 244 16.67 4.36 -13.04
N TYR A 245 15.98 3.90 -11.99
CA TYR A 245 14.56 3.52 -12.09
C TYR A 245 13.75 4.09 -10.92
N ASN A 246 12.68 4.79 -11.24
CA ASN A 246 11.72 5.21 -10.22
C ASN A 246 10.94 3.98 -9.72
N CYS A 247 10.72 3.93 -8.42
CA CYS A 247 10.03 2.82 -7.76
C CYS A 247 8.68 3.28 -7.23
N TYR A 248 7.67 2.46 -7.43
CA TYR A 248 6.34 2.61 -6.84
C TYR A 248 6.11 1.42 -5.92
N TYR A 249 5.56 1.68 -4.74
CA TYR A 249 4.94 0.61 -3.99
C TYR A 249 3.62 1.07 -3.39
N LEU A 250 2.68 0.14 -3.31
CA LEU A 250 1.39 0.35 -2.67
C LEU A 250 1.45 -0.36 -1.31
N ASN A 251 1.23 0.40 -0.25
CA ASN A 251 1.13 -0.16 1.09
C ASN A 251 -0.33 -0.35 1.48
N PHE A 252 -0.60 -1.49 2.11
CA PHE A 252 -1.77 -1.70 2.94
C PHE A 252 -1.29 -2.14 4.31
N LEU A 253 -1.88 -1.55 5.35
CA LEU A 253 -1.65 -1.92 6.73
C LEU A 253 -2.99 -2.22 7.39
N ALA A 254 -3.02 -3.19 8.28
CA ALA A 254 -4.17 -3.42 9.15
C ALA A 254 -3.70 -4.08 10.43
N GLY A 255 -4.30 -3.70 11.55
CA GLY A 255 -3.88 -4.25 12.83
C GLY A 255 -4.77 -3.82 13.98
N THR A 256 -4.16 -3.68 15.13
CA THR A 256 -4.87 -3.33 16.37
C THR A 256 -5.48 -1.94 16.33
N ASP A 257 -4.89 -1.03 15.55
CA ASP A 257 -5.30 0.37 15.51
C ASP A 257 -5.12 0.91 14.09
N GLN A 258 -6.00 1.80 13.65
CA GLN A 258 -5.87 2.50 12.37
C GLN A 258 -4.89 3.66 12.55
N SER A 259 -3.61 3.41 12.32
CA SER A 259 -2.53 4.32 12.69
C SER A 259 -1.34 4.20 11.75
N LEU A 260 -0.55 5.27 11.67
CA LEU A 260 0.77 5.29 11.02
C LEU A 260 1.90 5.51 12.03
N MET A 261 1.57 5.45 13.32
CA MET A 261 2.59 5.53 14.37
C MET A 261 3.53 4.34 14.26
N ASN A 262 4.79 4.57 14.54
CA ASN A 262 5.82 3.53 14.45
C ASN A 262 6.98 3.82 15.39
N THR A 263 7.87 2.85 15.54
CA THR A 263 9.10 3.00 16.32
C THR A 263 10.28 2.98 15.36
N THR A 264 11.03 4.05 15.32
CA THR A 264 12.25 4.17 14.52
C THR A 264 13.39 3.40 15.20
N ASP A 265 14.24 2.77 14.40
CA ASP A 265 15.47 2.16 14.91
C ASP A 265 16.33 3.27 15.53
N SER A 266 16.59 3.16 16.83
CA SER A 266 17.31 4.17 17.60
C SER A 266 18.71 4.46 17.05
N ASN A 267 19.34 3.50 16.39
CA ASN A 267 20.65 3.70 15.76
C ASN A 267 20.60 4.69 14.60
N HIS A 268 19.41 4.94 14.04
CA HIS A 268 19.24 5.73 12.83
C HIS A 268 18.35 6.98 13.03
N GLU A 269 17.86 7.23 14.24
CA GLU A 269 16.99 8.40 14.52
C GLU A 269 17.67 9.73 14.18
N TRP A 270 18.99 9.81 14.37
CA TRP A 270 19.76 11.03 14.11
C TRP A 270 19.58 11.51 12.66
N ILE A 271 19.27 10.60 11.74
CA ILE A 271 19.16 10.90 10.31
C ILE A 271 18.05 11.93 10.04
N TYR A 272 16.95 11.89 10.81
CA TYR A 272 15.87 12.88 10.65
C TYR A 272 16.41 14.32 10.74
N LYS A 273 17.43 14.54 11.55
CA LYS A 273 18.02 15.87 11.77
C LYS A 273 19.11 16.19 10.76
N SER A 274 19.53 15.23 9.94
CA SER A 274 20.63 15.42 8.99
C SER A 274 20.16 15.98 7.64
N TRP A 275 18.88 15.83 7.31
CA TRP A 275 18.34 16.21 6.01
C TRP A 275 18.43 17.72 5.80
N LYS A 276 18.85 18.14 4.60
CA LYS A 276 19.06 19.55 4.26
C LYS A 276 18.01 20.09 3.33
N GLU A 277 17.60 19.31 2.31
CA GLU A 277 16.67 19.79 1.30
C GLU A 277 15.84 18.63 0.72
N LYS A 278 14.75 18.97 0.07
CA LYS A 278 13.93 18.00 -0.66
C LYS A 278 14.54 17.76 -2.04
N ASP A 279 14.40 16.53 -2.51
CA ASP A 279 14.80 16.16 -3.88
C ASP A 279 13.86 16.85 -4.87
N ASN A 280 14.42 17.66 -5.75
CA ASN A 280 13.64 18.48 -6.68
C ASN A 280 13.00 17.69 -7.83
N ARG A 281 13.27 16.38 -7.94
CA ARG A 281 12.57 15.50 -8.90
C ARG A 281 11.12 15.25 -8.51
N LEU A 282 10.74 15.52 -7.26
CA LEU A 282 9.40 15.27 -6.75
C LEU A 282 8.52 16.52 -6.83
N PRO A 283 7.21 16.39 -7.08
CA PRO A 283 6.46 15.13 -7.17
C PRO A 283 6.68 14.41 -8.51
N LEU A 284 6.65 13.06 -8.48
CA LEU A 284 6.72 12.25 -9.69
C LEU A 284 5.36 12.16 -10.38
N VAL A 285 4.27 12.15 -9.62
CA VAL A 285 2.90 12.14 -10.18
C VAL A 285 2.04 13.18 -9.48
N THR A 286 1.06 13.70 -10.22
CA THR A 286 0.04 14.62 -9.70
C THR A 286 -1.32 14.23 -10.26
N ALA A 287 -2.39 14.74 -9.63
CA ALA A 287 -3.76 14.45 -10.08
C ALA A 287 -4.03 15.01 -11.49
N GLU A 288 -3.37 16.09 -11.86
CA GLU A 288 -3.53 16.70 -13.19
C GLU A 288 -3.05 15.78 -14.32
N MET A 289 -2.23 14.77 -13.99
CA MET A 289 -1.75 13.80 -14.98
C MET A 289 -2.83 12.76 -15.33
N ASN A 290 -3.88 12.63 -14.53
CA ASN A 290 -4.98 11.70 -14.81
C ASN A 290 -5.76 12.21 -16.03
N ASN A 291 -5.65 11.52 -17.15
CA ASN A 291 -6.33 11.94 -18.38
C ASN A 291 -6.78 10.76 -19.24
N LEU A 292 -6.88 9.58 -18.66
CA LEU A 292 -7.30 8.39 -19.42
C LEU A 292 -8.77 8.56 -19.83
N LYS A 293 -9.01 8.60 -21.14
CA LYS A 293 -10.36 8.65 -21.70
C LYS A 293 -10.85 7.23 -22.00
N ASN A 294 -12.13 6.98 -21.85
CA ASN A 294 -12.77 5.70 -22.15
C ASN A 294 -12.93 5.50 -23.65
#